data_ba208e2aaadaeb1aae1ec81a8394bd68
#
_entry.id   ba208e2aaadaeb1aae1ec81a8394bd68
#
_cell.length_a   1.000
_cell.length_b   1.000
_cell.length_c   1.000
_cell.angle_alpha   90.00
_cell.angle_beta   90.00
_cell.angle_gamma   90.00
#
_symmetry.space_group_name_H-M   'P 1'
#
loop_
_entity.id
_entity.type
_entity.pdbx_description
1 polymer ?
#
loop_
_entity_poly.entity_id
_entity_poly.type
_entity_poly.pdbx_seq_one_letter_code
_entity_poly.pdbx_strand_id
1 'polypeptide(L)'
;MKSSQNTFVLKVKEALVKDVGRAIARMDPKDMKANSFESGDIVIIEGKRKTPAKIMPYYPEERGKQILQIDGSTRENTQAGIDEKISIEKTTYSTAVKIRLQPDTGSGSQKSNDVKYIGSLIDGLPISKGDKIRANLFGARSIDYI
;
A
#
# COMPACT_ATOMS: atom_id res chain seq x y z
N MET A 1 24.35 12.97 4.09
CA MET A 1 23.77 12.37 4.16
C MET A 1 22.61 12.22 4.61
N LYS A 2 22.09 12.34 4.76
CA LYS A 2 21.16 12.24 5.15
C LYS A 2 20.14 11.41 5.21
N SER A 3 19.68 11.22 4.86
CA SER A 3 18.42 10.61 4.67
C SER A 3 18.22 9.34 5.44
N SER A 4 19.23 8.59 5.71
CA SER A 4 19.10 7.40 6.50
C SER A 4 18.57 7.70 7.90
N GLN A 5 18.70 8.94 8.34
CA GLN A 5 18.19 9.36 9.64
C GLN A 5 16.67 9.34 9.67
N ASN A 6 16.02 9.38 8.50
CA ASN A 6 14.58 9.44 8.41
C ASN A 6 13.94 8.11 8.06
N THR A 7 14.74 7.07 7.95
CA THR A 7 14.21 5.74 7.66
C THR A 7 13.97 4.99 8.96
N PHE A 8 12.92 4.22 8.98
CA PHE A 8 12.54 3.43 10.13
C PHE A 8 12.24 2.03 9.66
N VAL A 9 12.83 1.03 10.31
CA VAL A 9 12.76 -0.35 9.87
C VAL A 9 11.75 -1.13 10.69
N LEU A 10 10.87 -1.85 10.00
CA LEU A 10 9.84 -2.65 10.62
C LEU A 10 9.78 -4.01 9.95
N LYS A 11 9.22 -4.98 10.66
CA LYS A 11 9.03 -6.33 10.12
C LYS A 11 7.63 -6.42 9.50
N VAL A 12 7.55 -7.01 8.32
CA VAL A 12 6.29 -7.12 7.59
C VAL A 12 5.39 -8.18 8.21
N LYS A 13 4.13 -7.82 8.40
CA LYS A 13 3.09 -8.75 8.85
C LYS A 13 1.86 -8.60 7.98
N GLU A 14 0.97 -9.56 8.07
CA GLU A 14 -0.23 -9.60 7.26
C GLU A 14 -1.21 -8.51 7.65
N ALA A 15 -1.87 -7.91 6.67
CA ALA A 15 -2.84 -6.85 6.92
C ALA A 15 -4.14 -7.43 7.48
N LEU A 16 -4.91 -6.54 8.10
CA LEU A 16 -6.28 -6.88 8.48
C LEU A 16 -7.11 -7.05 7.22
N VAL A 17 -8.10 -7.93 7.29
CA VAL A 17 -8.95 -8.22 6.14
C VAL A 17 -9.59 -6.96 5.57
N LYS A 18 -10.02 -6.05 6.43
CA LYS A 18 -10.68 -4.82 6.00
C LYS A 18 -9.74 -3.87 5.27
N ASP A 19 -8.44 -4.05 5.41
CA ASP A 19 -7.45 -3.16 4.79
C ASP A 19 -6.99 -3.67 3.43
N VAL A 20 -7.38 -4.87 3.06
CA VAL A 20 -6.93 -5.48 1.80
C VAL A 20 -7.40 -4.65 0.61
N GLY A 21 -6.47 -4.34 -0.30
CA GLY A 21 -6.77 -3.57 -1.50
C GLY A 21 -6.84 -2.08 -1.29
N ARG A 22 -6.50 -1.59 -0.11
CA ARG A 22 -6.64 -0.16 0.21
C ARG A 22 -5.31 0.55 0.38
N ALA A 23 -4.20 -0.12 0.16
CA ALA A 23 -2.85 0.43 0.29
C ALA A 23 -2.65 1.07 1.67
N ILE A 24 -3.13 0.38 2.70
CA ILE A 24 -3.00 0.83 4.09
C ILE A 24 -1.86 0.08 4.75
N ALA A 25 -1.04 0.80 5.50
CA ALA A 25 0.05 0.23 6.29
C ALA A 25 -0.20 0.62 7.74
N ARG A 26 -0.38 -0.37 8.61
CA ARG A 26 -0.62 -0.09 10.03
C ARG A 26 0.61 -0.33 10.87
N MET A 27 0.90 0.59 11.74
CA MET A 27 2.05 0.50 12.63
C MET A 27 1.69 1.01 14.02
N ASP A 28 2.57 0.76 14.99
CA ASP A 28 2.35 1.18 16.36
C ASP A 28 2.26 2.70 16.43
N PRO A 29 1.22 3.26 17.07
CA PRO A 29 1.11 4.71 17.23
C PRO A 29 2.34 5.35 17.88
N LYS A 30 3.01 4.62 18.76
CA LYS A 30 4.22 5.12 19.40
C LYS A 30 5.33 5.31 18.38
N ASP A 31 5.48 4.36 17.47
CA ASP A 31 6.45 4.47 16.38
C ASP A 31 6.06 5.55 15.39
N MET A 32 4.76 5.71 15.14
CA MET A 32 4.28 6.81 14.30
C MET A 32 4.71 8.15 14.89
N LYS A 33 4.47 8.34 16.17
CA LYS A 33 4.81 9.59 16.84
C LYS A 33 6.32 9.84 16.82
N ALA A 34 7.10 8.80 17.07
CA ALA A 34 8.56 8.91 17.10
C ALA A 34 9.12 9.34 15.74
N ASN A 35 8.42 9.04 14.66
CA ASN A 35 8.85 9.36 13.30
C ASN A 35 8.05 10.50 12.68
N SER A 36 7.25 11.19 13.47
CA SER A 36 6.43 12.32 13.02
C SER A 36 5.42 11.94 11.95
N PHE A 37 4.90 10.72 12.02
CA PHE A 37 3.83 10.28 11.12
C PHE A 37 2.48 10.52 11.79
N GLU A 38 1.52 10.99 11.00
CA GLU A 38 0.14 11.15 11.46
C GLU A 38 -0.75 10.21 10.67
N SER A 39 -1.89 9.83 11.27
CA SER A 39 -2.87 9.00 10.58
C SER A 39 -3.23 9.61 9.25
N GLY A 40 -3.16 8.81 8.20
CA GLY A 40 -3.48 9.25 6.85
C GLY A 40 -2.30 9.78 6.07
N ASP A 41 -1.13 9.93 6.69
CA ASP A 41 0.05 10.35 5.94
C ASP A 41 0.43 9.33 4.90
N ILE A 42 1.01 9.80 3.80
CA ILE A 42 1.52 8.92 2.76
C ILE A 42 3.01 8.71 2.99
N VAL A 43 3.41 7.45 3.02
CA VAL A 43 4.82 7.07 3.19
C VAL A 43 5.25 6.22 2.02
N ILE A 44 6.56 6.13 1.83
CA ILE A 44 7.16 5.18 0.89
C ILE A 44 7.66 3.98 1.69
N ILE A 45 7.24 2.79 1.31
CA ILE A 45 7.72 1.54 1.87
C ILE A 45 8.78 1.00 0.94
N GLU A 46 9.94 0.70 1.48
CA GLU A 46 11.05 0.20 0.67
C GLU A 46 11.46 -1.19 1.11
N GLY A 47 11.23 -2.18 0.25
CA GLY A 47 11.83 -3.48 0.31
C GLY A 47 12.86 -3.55 -0.81
N LYS A 48 12.72 -4.52 -1.70
CA LYS A 48 13.52 -4.54 -2.92
C LYS A 48 13.00 -3.52 -3.94
N ARG A 49 11.78 -3.07 -3.77
CA ARG A 49 11.13 -2.08 -4.60
C ARG A 49 10.41 -1.10 -3.68
N LYS A 50 10.13 0.10 -4.17
CA LYS A 50 9.42 1.11 -3.37
C LYS A 50 7.98 1.22 -3.81
N THR A 51 7.08 1.39 -2.84
CA THR A 51 5.66 1.66 -3.14
C THR A 51 5.08 2.57 -2.05
N PRO A 52 4.12 3.42 -2.40
CA PRO A 52 3.49 4.28 -1.39
C PRO A 52 2.37 3.53 -0.66
N ALA A 53 2.09 4.01 0.55
CA ALA A 53 0.97 3.51 1.34
C ALA A 53 0.50 4.59 2.29
N LYS A 54 -0.71 4.44 2.79
CA LYS A 54 -1.30 5.34 3.77
C LYS A 54 -1.08 4.76 5.16
N ILE A 55 -0.46 5.54 6.05
CA ILE A 55 -0.18 5.10 7.40
C ILE A 55 -1.43 5.21 8.27
N MET A 56 -1.70 4.17 9.03
CA MET A 56 -2.77 4.14 10.02
C MET A 56 -2.27 3.42 11.27
N PRO A 57 -2.85 3.70 12.45
CA PRO A 57 -2.39 3.02 13.67
C PRO A 57 -2.93 1.61 13.78
N TYR A 58 -2.18 0.75 14.49
CA TYR A 58 -2.66 -0.57 14.86
C TYR A 58 -3.83 -0.48 15.80
N TYR A 59 -4.57 -1.55 15.90
CA TYR A 59 -5.46 -1.75 17.04
C TYR A 59 -4.62 -2.07 18.29
N PRO A 60 -5.19 -1.87 19.47
CA PRO A 60 -4.42 -2.02 20.73
C PRO A 60 -3.70 -3.36 20.90
N GLU A 61 -4.26 -4.43 20.36
CA GLU A 61 -3.71 -5.78 20.53
C GLU A 61 -2.34 -5.94 19.89
N GLU A 62 -2.02 -5.11 18.87
CA GLU A 62 -0.77 -5.26 18.14
C GLU A 62 0.30 -4.26 18.55
N ARG A 63 0.04 -3.48 19.59
CA ARG A 63 0.98 -2.43 19.99
C ARG A 63 2.23 -3.02 20.62
N GLY A 64 3.36 -2.36 20.37
CA GLY A 64 4.64 -2.75 20.93
C GLY A 64 5.42 -3.77 20.12
N LYS A 65 4.93 -4.18 18.96
CA LYS A 65 5.56 -5.27 18.20
C LYS A 65 6.49 -4.83 17.09
N GLN A 66 6.61 -3.54 16.81
CA GLN A 66 7.50 -3.02 15.76
C GLN A 66 7.28 -3.71 14.42
N ILE A 67 6.04 -3.83 14.04
CA ILE A 67 5.66 -4.47 12.77
C ILE A 67 4.90 -3.49 11.89
N LEU A 68 4.83 -3.80 10.61
CA LEU A 68 4.05 -3.06 9.65
C LEU A 68 3.11 -4.04 8.97
N GLN A 69 1.80 -3.82 9.12
CA GLN A 69 0.80 -4.71 8.54
C GLN A 69 0.41 -4.18 7.17
N ILE A 70 0.78 -4.92 6.13
CA ILE A 70 0.49 -4.57 4.74
C ILE A 70 -0.09 -5.76 4.02
N ASP A 71 -0.97 -5.50 3.05
CA ASP A 71 -1.65 -6.56 2.33
C ASP A 71 -0.77 -7.20 1.25
N GLY A 72 -1.31 -8.24 0.61
CA GLY A 72 -0.56 -8.99 -0.37
C GLY A 72 -0.11 -8.15 -1.57
N SER A 73 -0.97 -7.26 -2.05
CA SER A 73 -0.62 -6.40 -3.17
C SER A 73 0.52 -5.46 -2.80
N THR A 74 0.47 -4.88 -1.60
CA THR A 74 1.53 -4.00 -1.14
C THR A 74 2.82 -4.76 -0.94
N ARG A 75 2.76 -5.98 -0.37
CA ARG A 75 3.94 -6.83 -0.22
C ARG A 75 4.56 -7.14 -1.58
N GLU A 76 3.72 -7.43 -2.57
CA GLU A 76 4.19 -7.71 -3.91
C GLU A 76 4.85 -6.48 -4.53
N ASN A 77 4.26 -5.31 -4.33
CA ASN A 77 4.79 -4.06 -4.86
C ASN A 77 6.11 -3.66 -4.20
N THR A 78 6.31 -4.01 -2.93
CA THR A 78 7.58 -3.77 -2.24
C THR A 78 8.57 -4.89 -2.45
N GLN A 79 8.09 -6.04 -2.92
CA GLN A 79 8.88 -7.27 -3.03
C GLN A 79 9.46 -7.68 -1.68
N ALA A 80 8.63 -7.62 -0.65
CA ALA A 80 8.99 -8.04 0.69
C ALA A 80 7.95 -9.03 1.19
N GLY A 81 8.39 -10.14 1.75
CA GLY A 81 7.52 -11.16 2.28
C GLY A 81 7.26 -10.98 3.77
N ILE A 82 6.38 -11.84 4.30
CA ILE A 82 6.08 -11.86 5.73
C ILE A 82 7.38 -12.09 6.51
N ASP A 83 7.53 -11.36 7.60
CA ASP A 83 8.69 -11.40 8.52
C ASP A 83 9.96 -10.78 7.95
N GLU A 84 9.95 -10.33 6.70
CA GLU A 84 11.09 -9.61 6.16
C GLU A 84 11.06 -8.17 6.65
N LYS A 85 12.22 -7.54 6.65
CA LYS A 85 12.35 -6.16 7.11
C LYS A 85 12.19 -5.20 5.94
N ILE A 86 11.50 -4.10 6.19
CA ILE A 86 11.35 -3.01 5.23
C ILE A 86 11.63 -1.70 5.94
N SER A 87 11.88 -0.66 5.18
CA SER A 87 12.01 0.67 5.75
C SER A 87 10.87 1.54 5.24
N ILE A 88 10.56 2.57 6.00
CA ILE A 88 9.51 3.52 5.61
C ILE A 88 10.00 4.94 5.84
N GLU A 89 9.48 5.86 5.03
CA GLU A 89 9.75 7.28 5.21
C GLU A 89 8.59 8.08 4.66
N LYS A 90 8.37 9.25 5.24
CA LYS A 90 7.31 10.13 4.81
C LYS A 90 7.64 10.70 3.43
N THR A 91 6.62 10.88 2.61
CA THR A 91 6.82 11.41 1.27
C THR A 91 5.73 12.41 0.92
N THR A 92 5.96 13.16 -0.13
CA THR A 92 4.95 14.02 -0.72
C THR A 92 4.35 13.33 -1.93
N TYR A 93 3.19 13.78 -2.34
CA TYR A 93 2.50 13.22 -3.49
C TYR A 93 1.72 14.31 -4.21
N SER A 94 1.29 14.00 -5.43
CA SER A 94 0.38 14.86 -6.15
C SER A 94 -0.76 14.03 -6.71
N THR A 95 -1.90 14.69 -6.96
CA THR A 95 -3.06 14.03 -7.52
C THR A 95 -2.79 13.66 -8.98
N ALA A 96 -3.08 12.42 -9.34
CA ALA A 96 -2.89 11.96 -10.70
C ALA A 96 -3.95 12.57 -11.61
N VAL A 97 -3.51 13.03 -12.77
CA VAL A 97 -4.42 13.54 -13.79
C VAL A 97 -4.95 12.38 -14.64
N LYS A 98 -4.10 11.39 -14.89
CA LYS A 98 -4.46 10.26 -15.73
C LYS A 98 -3.69 9.03 -15.26
N ILE A 99 -4.36 7.89 -15.25
CA ILE A 99 -3.75 6.62 -14.86
C ILE A 99 -4.02 5.61 -15.95
N ARG A 100 -2.99 4.86 -16.33
CA ARG A 100 -3.13 3.78 -17.29
C ARG A 100 -2.97 2.46 -16.55
N LEU A 101 -3.96 1.59 -16.65
CA LEU A 101 -3.94 0.28 -16.04
C LEU A 101 -3.94 -0.80 -17.10
N GLN A 102 -3.24 -1.89 -16.80
CA GLN A 102 -3.15 -3.01 -17.71
C GLN A 102 -3.50 -4.28 -16.91
N PRO A 103 -4.41 -5.12 -17.40
CA PRO A 103 -4.69 -6.37 -16.69
C PRO A 103 -3.44 -7.24 -16.60
N ASP A 104 -3.15 -7.75 -15.42
CA ASP A 104 -1.95 -8.54 -15.18
C ASP A 104 -1.96 -9.84 -15.96
N THR A 105 -3.13 -10.45 -16.10
CA THR A 105 -3.25 -11.74 -16.79
C THR A 105 -3.33 -11.62 -18.30
N GLY A 106 -3.44 -10.39 -18.81
CA GLY A 106 -3.56 -10.16 -20.23
C GLY A 106 -4.85 -10.63 -20.83
N SER A 107 -5.81 -11.01 -20.03
CA SER A 107 -7.06 -11.59 -20.54
C SER A 107 -8.05 -10.51 -20.91
N GLY A 108 -8.51 -10.56 -22.14
CA GLY A 108 -9.72 -9.93 -22.56
C GLY A 108 -9.74 -8.41 -22.59
N SER A 109 -10.73 -7.90 -23.28
CA SER A 109 -10.98 -6.48 -23.32
C SER A 109 -11.81 -6.06 -22.13
N GLN A 110 -11.55 -4.87 -21.61
CA GLN A 110 -12.34 -4.30 -20.54
C GLN A 110 -13.57 -3.63 -21.12
N LYS A 111 -14.70 -3.85 -20.48
CA LYS A 111 -15.92 -3.12 -20.83
C LYS A 111 -15.83 -1.71 -20.25
N SER A 112 -16.48 -0.75 -20.92
CA SER A 112 -16.43 0.62 -20.46
C SER A 112 -16.98 0.79 -19.05
N ASN A 113 -17.96 -0.02 -18.67
CA ASN A 113 -18.51 0.02 -17.31
C ASN A 113 -17.47 -0.42 -16.28
N ASP A 114 -16.64 -1.40 -16.63
CA ASP A 114 -15.57 -1.84 -15.74
C ASP A 114 -14.55 -0.73 -15.52
N VAL A 115 -14.23 0.03 -16.57
CA VAL A 115 -13.26 1.12 -16.47
C VAL A 115 -13.73 2.17 -15.46
N LYS A 116 -15.00 2.56 -15.53
CA LYS A 116 -15.55 3.54 -14.59
C LYS A 116 -15.57 3.00 -13.17
N TYR A 117 -15.95 1.75 -13.01
CA TYR A 117 -16.02 1.12 -11.69
C TYR A 117 -14.63 1.02 -11.05
N ILE A 118 -13.64 0.60 -11.84
CA ILE A 118 -12.26 0.51 -11.37
C ILE A 118 -11.76 1.90 -10.96
N GLY A 119 -12.07 2.92 -11.76
CA GLY A 119 -11.70 4.29 -11.43
C GLY A 119 -12.21 4.71 -10.06
N SER A 120 -13.46 4.34 -9.74
CA SER A 120 -14.01 4.68 -8.44
C SER A 120 -13.37 3.90 -7.30
N LEU A 121 -12.94 2.66 -7.56
CA LEU A 121 -12.29 1.84 -6.53
C LEU A 121 -10.91 2.34 -6.17
N ILE A 122 -10.17 2.90 -7.14
CA ILE A 122 -8.80 3.34 -6.89
C ILE A 122 -8.71 4.81 -6.51
N ASP A 123 -9.82 5.51 -6.53
CA ASP A 123 -9.83 6.91 -6.13
C ASP A 123 -9.35 7.03 -4.68
N GLY A 124 -8.36 7.87 -4.45
CA GLY A 124 -7.78 8.05 -3.12
C GLY A 124 -6.67 7.08 -2.77
N LEU A 125 -6.38 6.10 -3.63
CA LEU A 125 -5.27 5.19 -3.35
C LEU A 125 -3.94 5.82 -3.70
N PRO A 126 -2.92 5.69 -2.83
CA PRO A 126 -1.57 6.06 -3.21
C PRO A 126 -0.98 4.99 -4.12
N ILE A 127 -0.38 5.41 -5.23
CA ILE A 127 0.20 4.47 -6.20
C ILE A 127 1.49 5.04 -6.79
N SER A 128 2.32 4.14 -7.29
CA SER A 128 3.51 4.47 -8.08
C SER A 128 3.46 3.70 -9.38
N LYS A 129 4.14 4.22 -10.38
CA LYS A 129 4.22 3.54 -11.66
C LYS A 129 4.80 2.14 -11.46
N GLY A 130 4.15 1.15 -12.05
CA GLY A 130 4.57 -0.24 -11.95
C GLY A 130 3.96 -0.99 -10.78
N ASP A 131 3.18 -0.33 -9.93
CA ASP A 131 2.48 -1.01 -8.85
C ASP A 131 1.38 -1.89 -9.39
N LYS A 132 1.13 -2.99 -8.67
CA LYS A 132 0.00 -3.87 -8.95
C LYS A 132 -1.15 -3.49 -8.04
N ILE A 133 -2.34 -3.41 -8.61
CA ILE A 133 -3.56 -3.04 -7.89
C ILE A 133 -4.56 -4.17 -8.06
N ARG A 134 -5.21 -4.56 -6.97
CA ARG A 134 -6.28 -5.53 -7.00
C ARG A 134 -7.63 -4.83 -6.96
N ALA A 135 -8.46 -5.07 -7.94
CA ALA A 135 -9.80 -4.53 -7.99
C ALA A 135 -10.81 -5.66 -7.86
N ASN A 136 -11.72 -5.56 -6.89
CA ASN A 136 -12.81 -6.51 -6.72
C ASN A 136 -13.97 -6.05 -7.58
N LEU A 137 -14.32 -6.86 -8.56
CA LEU A 137 -15.41 -6.55 -9.46
C LEU A 137 -16.69 -7.23 -8.98
N PHE A 138 -17.76 -7.06 -9.73
CA PHE A 138 -19.06 -7.61 -9.35
C PHE A 138 -18.98 -9.11 -9.08
N GLY A 139 -19.68 -9.56 -8.06
CA GLY A 139 -19.64 -10.93 -7.60
C GLY A 139 -18.34 -11.19 -6.86
N ALA A 140 -17.80 -12.39 -6.97
CA ALA A 140 -16.58 -12.76 -6.29
C ALA A 140 -15.32 -12.51 -7.13
N ARG A 141 -15.44 -11.79 -8.22
CA ARG A 141 -14.34 -11.61 -9.17
C ARG A 141 -13.34 -10.57 -8.68
N SER A 142 -12.05 -10.89 -8.75
CA SER A 142 -10.97 -9.94 -8.50
C SER A 142 -10.04 -9.95 -9.70
N ILE A 143 -9.54 -8.76 -10.07
CA ILE A 143 -8.60 -8.63 -11.17
C ILE A 143 -7.44 -7.78 -10.70
N ASP A 144 -6.22 -8.23 -10.97
CA ASP A 144 -5.01 -7.46 -10.65
C ASP A 144 -4.62 -6.63 -11.86
N TYR A 145 -4.20 -5.39 -11.62
CA TYR A 145 -3.78 -4.46 -12.65
C TYR A 145 -2.38 -3.94 -12.33
N ILE A 146 -1.64 -3.61 -13.36
CA ILE A 146 -0.30 -3.04 -13.24
C ILE A 146 -0.30 -1.59 -13.71
#